data_0b957b268ff703bd2c282d3cac206367
#
_entry.id   0b957b268ff703bd2c282d3cac206367
#
_cell.length_a   1.000
_cell.length_b   1.000
_cell.length_c   1.000
_cell.angle_alpha   90.00
_cell.angle_beta   90.00
_cell.angle_gamma   90.00
#
_symmetry.space_group_name_H-M   'P 1'
#
loop_
_entity.id
_entity.type
_entity.pdbx_description
1 polymer ?
#
loop_
_entity_poly.entity_id
_entity_poly.type
_entity_poly.pdbx_seq_one_letter_code
_entity_poly.pdbx_strand_id
1 'polypeptide(L)'
;MDFAALIYHRQAFLDGQWWLPFTAQLVHFSFPHVLVNGAGAVFLYVFFHPWLRGTSQWLGLLGGWIAVAVVVIADASCGYYAGASGALQGWAAGGALAMVGASGSRWDRRRWLGLSLLLLLLLKMWLLPQMTATDLLWGAPVYQPAHWAGTVGGLLFVGMWTLGFATSQKQRADHQRAKHQ
;
A
#
# COMPACT_ATOMS: atom_id res chain seq x y z
N MET A 1 -0.04 -26.58 8.13
CA MET A 1 0.59 -25.28 8.47
C MET A 1 -0.38 -24.53 9.36
N ASP A 2 0.07 -24.13 10.54
CA ASP A 2 -0.75 -23.33 11.44
C ASP A 2 -0.59 -21.85 11.05
N PHE A 3 -1.58 -21.31 10.32
CA PHE A 3 -1.59 -19.91 9.91
C PHE A 3 -1.69 -18.93 11.09
N ALA A 4 -2.18 -19.40 12.24
CA ALA A 4 -2.24 -18.57 13.46
C ALA A 4 -0.82 -18.18 13.95
N ALA A 5 0.18 -19.03 13.70
CA ALA A 5 1.57 -18.73 14.03
C ALA A 5 2.21 -17.58 13.22
N LEU A 6 1.52 -17.08 12.18
CA LEU A 6 1.96 -15.95 11.34
C LEU A 6 1.27 -14.63 11.70
N ILE A 7 0.26 -14.67 12.59
CA ILE A 7 -0.41 -13.47 13.11
C ILE A 7 0.56 -12.70 14.00
N TYR A 8 0.61 -11.39 13.86
CA TYR A 8 1.38 -10.56 14.77
C TYR A 8 0.77 -10.57 16.17
N HIS A 9 1.58 -10.94 17.13
CA HIS A 9 1.35 -10.76 18.55
C HIS A 9 2.52 -9.99 19.14
N ARG A 10 2.22 -8.88 19.81
CA ARG A 10 3.27 -7.99 20.31
C ARG A 10 4.27 -8.70 21.23
N GLN A 11 3.79 -9.55 22.15
CA GLN A 11 4.69 -10.28 23.05
C GLN A 11 5.60 -11.23 22.27
N ALA A 12 5.07 -12.00 21.31
CA ALA A 12 5.87 -12.89 20.49
C ALA A 12 6.93 -12.13 19.65
N PHE A 13 6.59 -10.93 19.16
CA PHE A 13 7.56 -10.06 18.50
C PHE A 13 8.68 -9.62 19.47
N LEU A 14 8.33 -9.22 20.69
CA LEU A 14 9.32 -8.83 21.71
C LEU A 14 10.19 -10.02 22.17
N ASP A 15 9.65 -11.24 22.11
CA ASP A 15 10.36 -12.49 22.40
C ASP A 15 11.23 -12.96 21.19
N GLY A 16 11.39 -12.12 20.16
CA GLY A 16 12.33 -12.33 19.07
C GLY A 16 11.72 -12.81 17.75
N GLN A 17 10.39 -12.93 17.63
CA GLN A 17 9.74 -13.30 16.37
C GLN A 17 9.59 -12.08 15.43
N TRP A 18 10.71 -11.52 14.97
CA TRP A 18 10.82 -10.26 14.23
C TRP A 18 10.10 -10.28 12.86
N TRP A 19 9.79 -11.46 12.31
CA TRP A 19 9.11 -11.61 11.01
C TRP A 19 7.62 -11.33 11.08
N LEU A 20 6.98 -11.40 12.27
CA LEU A 20 5.53 -11.30 12.45
C LEU A 20 4.90 -10.04 11.86
N PRO A 21 5.48 -8.82 11.96
CA PRO A 21 4.90 -7.62 11.34
C PRO A 21 4.77 -7.72 9.82
N PHE A 22 5.58 -8.58 9.20
CA PHE A 22 5.57 -8.81 7.75
C PHE A 22 4.62 -9.94 7.38
N THR A 23 4.70 -11.08 8.07
CA THR A 23 3.89 -12.27 7.76
C THR A 23 2.42 -12.09 8.10
N ALA A 24 2.12 -11.30 9.13
CA ALA A 24 0.74 -11.00 9.51
C ALA A 24 -0.08 -10.35 8.40
N GLN A 25 0.56 -9.67 7.46
CA GLN A 25 -0.11 -9.08 6.31
C GLN A 25 -0.52 -10.11 5.25
N LEU A 26 -0.08 -11.37 5.37
CA LEU A 26 -0.42 -12.47 4.46
C LEU A 26 -1.53 -13.38 5.02
N VAL A 27 -1.89 -13.21 6.29
CA VAL A 27 -2.92 -14.00 6.99
C VAL A 27 -4.08 -13.12 7.43
N HIS A 28 -5.21 -13.74 7.77
CA HIS A 28 -6.45 -13.02 8.06
C HIS A 28 -7.20 -13.69 9.21
N PHE A 29 -7.97 -12.91 9.96
CA PHE A 29 -8.77 -13.40 11.09
C PHE A 29 -10.02 -14.17 10.67
N SER A 30 -10.55 -13.96 9.45
CA SER A 30 -11.78 -14.61 8.97
C SER A 30 -11.75 -14.87 7.48
N PHE A 31 -12.56 -15.81 7.01
CA PHE A 31 -12.71 -16.11 5.60
C PHE A 31 -13.28 -14.92 4.77
N PRO A 32 -14.32 -14.18 5.23
CA PRO A 32 -14.73 -12.94 4.55
C PRO A 32 -13.61 -11.94 4.40
N HIS A 33 -12.72 -11.82 5.39
CA HIS A 33 -11.57 -10.93 5.34
C HIS A 33 -10.58 -11.34 4.23
N VAL A 34 -10.31 -12.65 4.07
CA VAL A 34 -9.51 -13.18 2.94
C VAL A 34 -10.15 -12.80 1.60
N LEU A 35 -11.46 -13.04 1.46
CA LEU A 35 -12.17 -12.80 0.20
C LEU A 35 -12.13 -11.34 -0.22
N VAL A 36 -12.39 -10.42 0.70
CA VAL A 36 -12.40 -8.98 0.39
C VAL A 36 -11.01 -8.47 0.05
N ASN A 37 -9.98 -8.88 0.79
CA ASN A 37 -8.60 -8.51 0.45
C ASN A 37 -8.13 -9.15 -0.86
N GLY A 38 -8.47 -10.40 -1.11
CA GLY A 38 -8.17 -11.09 -2.37
C GLY A 38 -8.86 -10.41 -3.56
N ALA A 39 -10.15 -10.11 -3.44
CA ALA A 39 -10.90 -9.37 -4.47
C ALA A 39 -10.29 -7.98 -4.71
N GLY A 40 -9.92 -7.26 -3.63
CA GLY A 40 -9.23 -5.99 -3.70
C GLY A 40 -7.88 -6.08 -4.43
N ALA A 41 -7.08 -7.10 -4.14
CA ALA A 41 -5.81 -7.33 -4.81
C ALA A 41 -5.99 -7.59 -6.32
N VAL A 42 -6.94 -8.46 -6.69
CA VAL A 42 -7.28 -8.75 -8.10
C VAL A 42 -7.78 -7.49 -8.79
N PHE A 43 -8.68 -6.75 -8.15
CA PHE A 43 -9.19 -5.48 -8.69
C PHE A 43 -8.05 -4.49 -8.98
N LEU A 44 -7.16 -4.25 -8.01
CA LEU A 44 -6.04 -3.32 -8.18
C LEU A 44 -5.07 -3.78 -9.27
N TYR A 45 -4.79 -5.09 -9.33
CA TYR A 45 -3.96 -5.65 -10.40
C TYR A 45 -4.56 -5.37 -11.78
N VAL A 46 -5.83 -5.74 -12.00
CA VAL A 46 -6.53 -5.53 -13.27
C VAL A 46 -6.66 -4.05 -13.60
N PHE A 47 -6.96 -3.22 -12.60
CA PHE A 47 -7.11 -1.78 -12.77
C PHE A 47 -5.80 -1.10 -13.20
N PHE A 48 -4.67 -1.48 -12.60
CA PHE A 48 -3.38 -0.85 -12.91
C PHE A 48 -2.68 -1.44 -14.12
N HIS A 49 -2.92 -2.71 -14.45
CA HIS A 49 -2.21 -3.43 -15.51
C HIS A 49 -2.17 -2.71 -16.88
N PRO A 50 -3.25 -2.06 -17.37
CA PRO A 50 -3.21 -1.31 -18.63
C PRO A 50 -2.38 -0.02 -18.56
N TRP A 51 -2.13 0.52 -17.37
CA TRP A 51 -1.56 1.85 -17.16
C TRP A 51 -0.15 1.81 -16.59
N LEU A 52 0.16 0.84 -15.76
CA LEU A 52 1.44 0.67 -15.08
C LEU A 52 2.06 -0.66 -15.50
N ARG A 53 3.34 -0.62 -15.89
CA ARG A 53 4.07 -1.82 -16.32
C ARG A 53 5.32 -2.04 -15.48
N GLY A 54 5.73 -3.32 -15.37
CA GLY A 54 6.94 -3.71 -14.65
C GLY A 54 6.89 -3.36 -13.16
N THR A 55 8.01 -2.90 -12.63
CA THR A 55 8.17 -2.61 -11.19
C THR A 55 7.26 -1.50 -10.68
N SER A 56 6.94 -0.50 -11.52
CA SER A 56 6.10 0.64 -11.10
C SER A 56 4.71 0.23 -10.62
N GLN A 57 4.20 -0.91 -11.05
CA GLN A 57 2.93 -1.45 -10.60
C GLN A 57 2.95 -1.89 -9.13
N TRP A 58 4.11 -2.34 -8.63
CA TRP A 58 4.23 -2.97 -7.32
C TRP A 58 4.84 -2.09 -6.23
N LEU A 59 5.40 -0.93 -6.61
CA LEU A 59 6.10 -0.04 -5.67
C LEU A 59 5.18 0.45 -4.54
N GLY A 60 3.93 0.78 -4.86
CA GLY A 60 2.95 1.20 -3.87
C GLY A 60 2.62 0.09 -2.86
N LEU A 61 2.51 -1.17 -3.34
CA LEU A 61 2.29 -2.34 -2.48
C LEU A 61 3.47 -2.54 -1.51
N LEU A 62 4.70 -2.49 -2.04
CA LEU A 62 5.90 -2.67 -1.24
C LEU A 62 6.05 -1.56 -0.18
N GLY A 63 5.85 -0.29 -0.59
CA GLY A 63 5.89 0.85 0.33
C GLY A 63 4.83 0.76 1.41
N GLY A 64 3.61 0.37 1.05
CA GLY A 64 2.52 0.13 1.99
C GLY A 64 2.81 -0.99 2.96
N TRP A 65 3.33 -2.12 2.47
CA TRP A 65 3.69 -3.28 3.28
C TRP A 65 4.75 -2.95 4.35
N ILE A 66 5.81 -2.24 3.94
CA ILE A 66 6.86 -1.78 4.86
C ILE A 66 6.29 -0.81 5.91
N ALA A 67 5.49 0.18 5.48
CA ALA A 67 4.94 1.18 6.39
C ALA A 67 3.96 0.58 7.40
N VAL A 68 3.16 -0.42 7.01
CA VAL A 68 2.30 -1.18 7.93
C VAL A 68 3.14 -1.92 8.96
N ALA A 69 4.20 -2.61 8.55
CA ALA A 69 5.10 -3.29 9.50
C ALA A 69 5.70 -2.29 10.50
N VAL A 70 6.14 -1.12 10.04
CA VAL A 70 6.69 -0.06 10.89
C VAL A 70 5.67 0.43 11.91
N VAL A 71 4.42 0.74 11.51
CA VAL A 71 3.41 1.25 12.45
C VAL A 71 2.98 0.20 13.46
N VAL A 72 2.84 -1.06 13.05
CA VAL A 72 2.51 -2.18 13.95
C VAL A 72 3.59 -2.39 15.02
N ILE A 73 4.85 -2.20 14.67
CA ILE A 73 5.98 -2.25 15.63
C ILE A 73 5.98 -1.03 16.54
N ALA A 74 5.82 0.17 15.98
CA ALA A 74 5.96 1.43 16.70
C ALA A 74 4.80 1.71 17.66
N ASP A 75 3.58 1.30 17.32
CA ASP A 75 2.41 1.51 18.16
C ASP A 75 2.34 0.48 19.30
N ALA A 76 2.66 0.94 20.50
CA ALA A 76 2.62 0.11 21.70
C ALA A 76 1.22 -0.45 22.03
N SER A 77 0.16 0.18 21.53
CA SER A 77 -1.23 -0.25 21.73
C SER A 77 -1.64 -1.39 20.79
N CYS A 78 -0.89 -1.65 19.72
CA CYS A 78 -1.16 -2.74 18.79
C CYS A 78 -0.76 -4.09 19.39
N GLY A 79 -1.70 -4.75 20.05
CA GLY A 79 -1.47 -6.06 20.69
C GLY A 79 -1.38 -7.21 19.68
N TYR A 80 -2.16 -7.15 18.59
CA TYR A 80 -2.20 -8.15 17.52
C TYR A 80 -2.61 -7.51 16.19
N TYR A 81 -2.18 -8.11 15.08
CA TYR A 81 -2.51 -7.64 13.73
C TYR A 81 -2.54 -8.82 12.74
N ALA A 82 -3.50 -8.79 11.79
CA ALA A 82 -3.52 -9.61 10.60
C ALA A 82 -4.32 -8.93 9.48
N GLY A 83 -3.91 -9.15 8.23
CA GLY A 83 -4.61 -8.68 7.04
C GLY A 83 -3.77 -7.82 6.10
N ALA A 84 -4.02 -7.98 4.81
CA ALA A 84 -3.32 -7.29 3.72
C ALA A 84 -3.85 -5.86 3.46
N SER A 85 -4.96 -5.46 4.07
CA SER A 85 -5.72 -4.27 3.68
C SER A 85 -4.90 -2.97 3.73
N GLY A 86 -3.99 -2.82 4.69
CA GLY A 86 -3.09 -1.68 4.78
C GLY A 86 -2.11 -1.63 3.61
N ALA A 87 -1.46 -2.74 3.27
CA ALA A 87 -0.57 -2.85 2.11
C ALA A 87 -1.33 -2.61 0.79
N LEU A 88 -2.55 -3.15 0.66
CA LEU A 88 -3.41 -2.91 -0.51
C LEU A 88 -3.79 -1.44 -0.66
N GLN A 89 -4.02 -0.71 0.43
CA GLN A 89 -4.23 0.74 0.37
C GLN A 89 -2.97 1.47 -0.09
N GLY A 90 -1.78 1.04 0.33
CA GLY A 90 -0.52 1.54 -0.20
C GLY A 90 -0.39 1.29 -1.71
N TRP A 91 -0.79 0.11 -2.16
CA TRP A 91 -0.82 -0.20 -3.59
C TRP A 91 -1.77 0.70 -4.36
N ALA A 92 -2.98 0.88 -3.85
CA ALA A 92 -3.99 1.75 -4.47
C ALA A 92 -3.52 3.21 -4.53
N ALA A 93 -2.98 3.75 -3.43
CA ALA A 93 -2.53 5.14 -3.35
C ALA A 93 -1.27 5.39 -4.20
N GLY A 94 -0.25 4.53 -4.07
CA GLY A 94 0.98 4.63 -4.84
C GLY A 94 0.75 4.42 -6.34
N GLY A 95 -0.06 3.42 -6.72
CA GLY A 95 -0.45 3.18 -8.10
C GLY A 95 -1.21 4.37 -8.72
N ALA A 96 -2.15 4.94 -7.98
CA ALA A 96 -2.87 6.14 -8.40
C ALA A 96 -1.93 7.34 -8.59
N LEU A 97 -0.98 7.56 -7.67
CA LEU A 97 0.05 8.59 -7.81
C LEU A 97 0.92 8.37 -9.06
N ALA A 98 1.33 7.14 -9.32
CA ALA A 98 2.10 6.79 -10.52
C ALA A 98 1.30 7.06 -11.80
N MET A 99 0.00 6.80 -11.80
CA MET A 99 -0.89 7.13 -12.93
C MET A 99 -0.95 8.63 -13.18
N VAL A 100 -1.08 9.44 -12.13
CA VAL A 100 -1.11 10.91 -12.22
C VAL A 100 0.22 11.44 -12.73
N GLY A 101 1.34 10.96 -12.19
CA GLY A 101 2.69 11.43 -12.52
C GLY A 101 3.14 11.06 -13.95
N ALA A 102 2.69 9.93 -14.47
CA ALA A 102 3.05 9.48 -15.82
C ALA A 102 2.15 10.06 -16.93
N SER A 103 1.18 10.91 -16.58
CA SER A 103 0.25 11.50 -17.56
C SER A 103 0.87 12.66 -18.28
N GLY A 104 0.87 12.62 -19.63
CA GLY A 104 1.42 13.69 -20.49
C GLY A 104 0.53 14.93 -20.61
N SER A 105 -0.74 14.86 -20.24
CA SER A 105 -1.73 15.92 -20.36
C SER A 105 -2.66 15.98 -19.15
N ARG A 106 -3.16 17.19 -18.86
CA ARG A 106 -4.21 17.36 -17.82
C ARG A 106 -5.55 16.69 -18.18
N TRP A 107 -5.79 16.42 -19.46
CA TRP A 107 -6.99 15.76 -19.98
C TRP A 107 -6.82 14.27 -20.19
N ASP A 108 -5.70 13.71 -19.80
CA ASP A 108 -5.44 12.28 -19.89
C ASP A 108 -6.40 11.49 -18.98
N ARG A 109 -7.11 10.52 -19.57
CA ARG A 109 -8.01 9.60 -18.84
C ARG A 109 -7.29 8.92 -17.66
N ARG A 110 -6.04 8.56 -17.86
CA ARG A 110 -5.18 7.95 -16.83
C ARG A 110 -5.07 8.84 -15.59
N ARG A 111 -4.84 10.14 -15.79
CA ARG A 111 -4.74 11.13 -14.70
C ARG A 111 -6.05 11.20 -13.90
N TRP A 112 -7.19 11.30 -14.59
CA TRP A 112 -8.48 11.40 -13.93
C TRP A 112 -8.85 10.14 -13.16
N LEU A 113 -8.56 8.95 -13.70
CA LEU A 113 -8.73 7.68 -13.00
C LEU A 113 -7.86 7.62 -11.73
N GLY A 114 -6.60 8.05 -11.81
CA GLY A 114 -5.71 8.12 -10.64
C GLY A 114 -6.22 9.08 -9.57
N LEU A 115 -6.63 10.29 -9.96
CA LEU A 115 -7.20 11.29 -9.03
C LEU A 115 -8.52 10.78 -8.40
N SER A 116 -9.39 10.15 -9.17
CA SER A 116 -10.63 9.57 -8.66
C SER A 116 -10.36 8.47 -7.63
N LEU A 117 -9.39 7.62 -7.89
CA LEU A 117 -9.01 6.56 -6.94
C LEU A 117 -8.44 7.15 -5.64
N LEU A 118 -7.59 8.19 -5.72
CA LEU A 118 -7.10 8.89 -4.52
C LEU A 118 -8.23 9.51 -3.72
N LEU A 119 -9.18 10.16 -4.38
CA LEU A 119 -10.35 10.73 -3.72
C LEU A 119 -11.20 9.65 -3.03
N LEU A 120 -11.47 8.54 -3.71
CA LEU A 120 -12.21 7.41 -3.14
C LEU A 120 -11.51 6.79 -1.93
N LEU A 121 -10.19 6.70 -1.95
CA LEU A 121 -9.40 6.24 -0.80
C LEU A 121 -9.52 7.20 0.39
N LEU A 122 -9.41 8.50 0.17
CA LEU A 122 -9.58 9.51 1.21
C LEU A 122 -11.00 9.47 1.81
N LEU A 123 -12.01 9.39 0.97
CA LEU A 123 -13.40 9.24 1.42
C LEU A 123 -13.61 7.96 2.23
N LYS A 124 -13.07 6.84 1.76
CA LYS A 124 -13.08 5.57 2.51
C LYS A 124 -12.46 5.72 3.89
N MET A 125 -11.27 6.33 3.97
CA MET A 125 -10.55 6.49 5.23
C MET A 125 -11.25 7.43 6.21
N TRP A 126 -12.03 8.39 5.71
CA TRP A 126 -12.79 9.32 6.52
C TRP A 126 -14.13 8.75 6.97
N LEU A 127 -14.84 7.99 6.11
CA LEU A 127 -16.18 7.48 6.37
C LEU A 127 -16.21 6.17 7.15
N LEU A 128 -15.32 5.21 6.83
CA LEU A 128 -15.36 3.86 7.41
C LEU A 128 -15.09 3.77 8.91
N PRO A 129 -14.24 4.61 9.54
CA PRO A 129 -14.05 4.56 10.99
C PRO A 129 -15.34 4.81 11.78
N GLN A 130 -16.35 5.41 11.15
CA GLN A 130 -17.64 5.71 11.75
C GLN A 130 -18.67 4.57 11.61
N MET A 131 -18.32 3.51 10.85
CA MET A 131 -19.22 2.37 10.60
C MET A 131 -18.79 1.18 11.49
N THR A 132 -19.29 1.15 12.72
CA THR A 132 -18.93 0.16 13.77
C THR A 132 -19.46 -1.27 13.54
N ALA A 133 -20.28 -1.51 12.53
CA ALA A 133 -20.95 -2.80 12.29
C ALA A 133 -20.08 -3.88 11.62
N THR A 134 -18.79 -3.61 11.34
CA THR A 134 -17.96 -4.48 10.51
C THR A 134 -17.10 -5.49 11.30
N ASP A 135 -17.02 -5.37 12.62
CA ASP A 135 -16.13 -6.20 13.45
C ASP A 135 -16.48 -7.69 13.39
N LEU A 136 -17.78 -8.02 13.31
CA LEU A 136 -18.25 -9.40 13.21
C LEU A 136 -17.86 -10.08 11.88
N LEU A 137 -17.77 -9.33 10.79
CA LEU A 137 -17.36 -9.87 9.48
C LEU A 137 -15.85 -10.08 9.39
N TRP A 138 -15.08 -9.22 10.03
CA TRP A 138 -13.61 -9.26 9.94
C TRP A 138 -12.98 -10.21 10.95
N GLY A 139 -13.73 -10.63 11.99
CA GLY A 139 -13.23 -11.49 13.06
C GLY A 139 -12.37 -10.77 14.10
N ALA A 140 -12.12 -9.48 13.91
CA ALA A 140 -11.42 -8.60 14.85
C ALA A 140 -11.67 -7.14 14.47
N PRO A 141 -11.52 -6.19 15.42
CA PRO A 141 -11.58 -4.76 15.14
C PRO A 141 -10.55 -4.34 14.07
N VAL A 142 -10.97 -3.44 13.17
CA VAL A 142 -10.09 -2.94 12.11
C VAL A 142 -9.06 -1.98 12.71
N TYR A 143 -7.78 -2.33 12.58
CA TYR A 143 -6.68 -1.47 13.03
C TYR A 143 -6.42 -0.35 12.01
N GLN A 144 -7.10 0.79 12.21
CA GLN A 144 -7.06 1.94 11.29
C GLN A 144 -5.67 2.55 11.06
N PRO A 145 -4.73 2.58 12.04
CA PRO A 145 -3.39 3.09 11.77
C PRO A 145 -2.66 2.35 10.64
N ALA A 146 -2.91 1.04 10.44
CA ALA A 146 -2.34 0.30 9.32
C ALA A 146 -2.82 0.83 7.96
N HIS A 147 -4.06 1.26 7.86
CA HIS A 147 -4.61 1.84 6.62
C HIS A 147 -3.95 3.18 6.28
N TRP A 148 -3.80 4.06 7.28
CA TRP A 148 -3.09 5.34 7.11
C TRP A 148 -1.63 5.12 6.76
N ALA A 149 -0.93 4.28 7.52
CA ALA A 149 0.47 3.95 7.27
C ALA A 149 0.68 3.38 5.87
N GLY A 150 -0.17 2.41 5.46
CA GLY A 150 -0.12 1.84 4.13
C GLY A 150 -0.26 2.89 3.03
N THR A 151 -1.27 3.75 3.14
CA THR A 151 -1.50 4.85 2.18
C THR A 151 -0.30 5.78 2.07
N VAL A 152 0.20 6.28 3.20
CA VAL A 152 1.37 7.18 3.25
C VAL A 152 2.63 6.48 2.71
N GLY A 153 2.87 5.23 3.13
CA GLY A 153 4.03 4.44 2.66
C GLY A 153 4.01 4.21 1.16
N GLY A 154 2.85 3.88 0.59
CA GLY A 154 2.69 3.73 -0.86
C GLY A 154 2.95 5.02 -1.63
N LEU A 155 2.43 6.14 -1.16
CA LEU A 155 2.66 7.46 -1.76
C LEU A 155 4.14 7.87 -1.69
N LEU A 156 4.77 7.73 -0.53
CA LEU A 156 6.18 8.09 -0.33
C LEU A 156 7.11 7.24 -1.19
N PHE A 157 6.88 5.93 -1.23
CA PHE A 157 7.76 5.02 -1.97
C PHE A 157 7.70 5.28 -3.48
N VAL A 158 6.51 5.48 -4.02
CA VAL A 158 6.33 5.84 -5.44
C VAL A 158 6.87 7.25 -5.73
N GLY A 159 6.63 8.21 -4.84
CA GLY A 159 7.14 9.57 -4.98
C GLY A 159 8.67 9.61 -5.03
N MET A 160 9.35 8.94 -4.11
CA MET A 160 10.82 8.83 -4.10
C MET A 160 11.36 8.16 -5.36
N TRP A 161 10.73 7.08 -5.80
CA TRP A 161 11.12 6.39 -7.04
C TRP A 161 11.01 7.31 -8.26
N THR A 162 9.90 8.03 -8.42
CA THR A 162 9.69 8.93 -9.57
C THR A 162 10.66 10.08 -9.58
N LEU A 163 10.97 10.67 -8.42
CA LEU A 163 11.98 11.73 -8.30
C LEU A 163 13.38 11.21 -8.61
N GLY A 164 13.78 10.06 -8.06
CA GLY A 164 15.08 9.45 -8.32
C GLY A 164 15.28 9.10 -9.80
N PHE A 165 14.23 8.61 -10.47
CA PHE A 165 14.29 8.32 -11.88
C PHE A 165 14.43 9.59 -12.74
N ALA A 166 13.71 10.65 -12.41
CA ALA A 166 13.79 11.93 -13.12
C ALA A 166 15.18 12.57 -13.01
N THR A 167 15.80 12.55 -11.81
CA THR A 167 17.16 13.07 -11.60
C THR A 167 18.20 12.29 -12.38
N SER A 168 18.10 10.95 -12.41
CA SER A 168 19.01 10.10 -13.18
C SER A 168 18.92 10.35 -14.68
N GLN A 169 17.73 10.54 -15.24
CA GLN A 169 17.53 10.86 -16.64
C GLN A 169 18.14 12.22 -17.01
N LYS A 170 17.95 13.23 -16.15
CA LYS A 170 18.56 14.56 -16.35
C LYS A 170 20.08 14.46 -16.38
N GLN A 171 20.70 13.78 -15.40
CA GLN A 171 22.16 13.61 -15.37
C GLN A 171 22.71 12.92 -16.62
N ARG A 172 22.01 11.88 -17.13
CA ARG A 172 22.39 11.20 -18.37
C ARG A 172 22.33 12.14 -19.58
N ALA A 173 21.28 12.95 -19.67
CA ALA A 173 21.12 13.92 -20.75
C ALA A 173 22.22 14.99 -20.72
N ASP A 174 22.55 15.53 -19.54
CA ASP A 174 23.60 16.53 -19.35
C ASP A 174 24.99 15.96 -19.69
N HIS A 175 25.25 14.71 -19.28
CA HIS A 175 26.51 14.02 -19.61
C HIS A 175 26.66 13.77 -21.14
N GLN A 176 25.57 13.42 -21.83
CA GLN A 176 25.59 13.25 -23.29
C GLN A 176 25.85 14.58 -24.01
N ARG A 177 25.23 15.67 -23.56
CA ARG A 177 25.47 17.00 -24.12
C ARG A 177 26.93 17.45 -23.96
N ALA A 178 27.54 17.21 -22.80
CA ALA A 178 28.95 17.56 -22.53
C ALA A 178 29.97 16.79 -23.39
N LYS A 179 29.60 15.59 -23.91
CA LYS A 179 30.46 14.80 -24.79
C LYS A 179 30.42 15.26 -26.26
N HIS A 180 29.46 16.08 -26.63
CA HIS A 180 29.30 16.59 -28.01
C HIS A 180 29.70 18.08 -28.17
N GLN A 181 30.25 18.68 -27.10
CA GLN A 181 30.91 19.99 -27.12
C GLN A 181 32.43 19.82 -27.09
#